data_5b895623187fdf79a243c1212c96a54a
#
_entry.id   5b895623187fdf79a243c1212c96a54a
#
_cell.length_a   1.000
_cell.length_b   1.000
_cell.length_c   1.000
_cell.angle_alpha   90.00
_cell.angle_beta   90.00
_cell.angle_gamma   90.00
#
_symmetry.space_group_name_H-M   'P 1'
#
loop_
_entity.id
_entity.type
_entity.pdbx_description
1 polymer ?
#
loop_
_entity_poly.entity_id
_entity_poly.type
_entity_poly.pdbx_seq_one_letter_code
_entity_poly.pdbx_strand_id
1 'polypeptide(L)'
;VVFCKRHNINSIRTSHYPNQERWYELCDEYGIYLIDEANLEAHGSWSLPGDVLTEDTIVPGSKREWEGACVDRVNSMMRRDYNHPSVLIWSLGNESYVGDVFRAMYKHVHDIDPNRPVHYEGVTHNRDYDDVTDIETRMYSHADEIEKYLKDDPKKPYLSCEYMHAMGNSVGNMDEYTALERYPKYQGGFIWDFIDQAIYATQPDG
;
A
#
# COMPACT_ATOMS: atom_id res chain seq x y z
N VAL A 1 -18.42 -3.74 -2.47
CA VAL A 1 -18.76 -2.77 -1.41
C VAL A 1 -19.75 -3.36 -0.42
N VAL A 2 -20.95 -3.79 -0.83
CA VAL A 2 -21.97 -4.38 0.10
C VAL A 2 -21.43 -5.59 0.87
N PHE A 3 -20.65 -6.45 0.23
CA PHE A 3 -19.95 -7.56 0.90
C PHE A 3 -19.05 -7.06 2.04
N CYS A 4 -18.22 -6.07 1.76
CA CYS A 4 -17.30 -5.47 2.75
C CYS A 4 -18.08 -4.94 3.96
N LYS A 5 -19.15 -4.18 3.74
CA LYS A 5 -20.00 -3.66 4.82
C LYS A 5 -20.61 -4.77 5.67
N ARG A 6 -21.06 -5.87 5.07
CA ARG A 6 -21.63 -7.02 5.79
C ARG A 6 -20.63 -7.81 6.63
N HIS A 7 -19.32 -7.67 6.30
CA HIS A 7 -18.23 -8.38 6.98
C HIS A 7 -17.35 -7.46 7.83
N ASN A 8 -17.84 -6.25 8.16
CA ASN A 8 -17.11 -5.25 8.94
C ASN A 8 -15.76 -4.80 8.34
N ILE A 9 -15.62 -4.90 7.02
CA ILE A 9 -14.51 -4.32 6.30
C ILE A 9 -14.85 -2.87 6.02
N ASN A 10 -14.05 -1.95 6.56
CA ASN A 10 -14.29 -0.51 6.47
C ASN A 10 -13.32 0.22 5.54
N SER A 11 -12.26 -0.44 5.11
CA SER A 11 -11.24 0.18 4.25
C SER A 11 -10.71 -0.80 3.23
N ILE A 12 -10.25 -0.27 2.09
CA ILE A 12 -9.65 -1.04 1.00
C ILE A 12 -8.45 -0.26 0.45
N ARG A 13 -7.37 -0.98 0.14
CA ARG A 13 -6.23 -0.48 -0.64
C ARG A 13 -6.44 -0.88 -2.09
N THR A 14 -6.30 0.06 -3.02
CA THR A 14 -6.47 -0.21 -4.45
C THR A 14 -5.22 -0.85 -5.06
N SER A 15 -4.82 -1.97 -4.52
CA SER A 15 -3.60 -2.71 -4.92
C SER A 15 -3.69 -3.20 -6.37
N HIS A 16 -2.77 -2.91 -7.25
CA HIS A 16 -1.61 -2.01 -7.13
C HIS A 16 -1.72 -0.94 -8.21
N TYR A 17 -2.91 -0.39 -8.39
CA TYR A 17 -3.23 0.65 -9.37
C TYR A 17 -4.62 1.25 -9.08
N PRO A 18 -4.88 2.47 -9.54
CA PRO A 18 -6.21 3.07 -9.40
C PRO A 18 -7.30 2.21 -10.05
N ASN A 19 -8.40 2.01 -9.32
CA ASN A 19 -9.53 1.21 -9.81
C ASN A 19 -10.40 2.03 -10.79
N GLN A 20 -11.48 1.43 -11.33
CA GLN A 20 -12.45 2.14 -12.15
C GLN A 20 -13.20 3.21 -11.35
N GLU A 21 -13.62 4.30 -11.99
CA GLU A 21 -14.26 5.44 -11.33
C GLU A 21 -15.49 5.06 -10.49
N ARG A 22 -16.33 4.15 -10.99
CA ARG A 22 -17.52 3.68 -10.27
C ARG A 22 -17.19 3.06 -8.90
N TRP A 23 -15.99 2.53 -8.72
CA TRP A 23 -15.53 2.00 -7.44
C TRP A 23 -15.47 3.09 -6.36
N TYR A 24 -14.89 4.24 -6.71
CA TYR A 24 -14.76 5.38 -5.79
C TYR A 24 -16.11 5.97 -5.44
N GLU A 25 -17.00 6.15 -6.43
CA GLU A 25 -18.38 6.59 -6.18
C GLU A 25 -19.12 5.68 -5.20
N LEU A 26 -18.98 4.35 -5.36
CA LEU A 26 -19.58 3.38 -4.44
C LEU A 26 -18.94 3.44 -3.05
N CYS A 27 -17.64 3.66 -2.96
CA CYS A 27 -16.95 3.82 -1.68
C CYS A 27 -17.42 5.10 -0.97
N ASP A 28 -17.61 6.19 -1.69
CA ASP A 28 -18.18 7.43 -1.17
C ASP A 28 -19.61 7.22 -0.66
N GLU A 29 -20.45 6.56 -1.45
CA GLU A 29 -21.86 6.31 -1.12
C GLU A 29 -22.01 5.40 0.11
N TYR A 30 -21.22 4.34 0.21
CA TYR A 30 -21.33 3.33 1.25
C TYR A 30 -20.40 3.53 2.45
N GLY A 31 -19.51 4.52 2.41
CA GLY A 31 -18.57 4.83 3.48
C GLY A 31 -17.51 3.74 3.65
N ILE A 32 -16.83 3.37 2.57
CA ILE A 32 -15.60 2.56 2.59
C ILE A 32 -14.43 3.50 2.37
N TYR A 33 -13.47 3.51 3.27
CA TYR A 33 -12.25 4.30 3.13
C TYR A 33 -11.27 3.66 2.16
N LEU A 34 -10.49 4.50 1.47
CA LEU A 34 -9.54 4.04 0.47
C LEU A 34 -8.11 4.52 0.78
N ILE A 35 -7.17 3.61 0.60
CA ILE A 35 -5.80 3.95 0.19
C ILE A 35 -5.79 3.86 -1.32
N ASP A 36 -5.65 4.99 -2.00
CA ASP A 36 -5.56 5.03 -3.45
C ASP A 36 -4.11 4.93 -3.90
N GLU A 37 -3.81 3.92 -4.72
CA GLU A 37 -2.44 3.54 -5.02
C GLU A 37 -2.07 3.82 -6.47
N ALA A 38 -0.93 4.51 -6.64
CA ALA A 38 -0.37 4.79 -7.94
C ALA A 38 0.13 3.50 -8.62
N ASN A 39 -0.07 3.42 -9.92
CA ASN A 39 0.39 2.31 -10.75
C ASN A 39 1.92 2.31 -10.87
N LEU A 40 2.60 1.88 -9.84
CA LEU A 40 4.05 1.70 -9.80
C LEU A 40 4.40 0.41 -9.08
N GLU A 41 4.88 -0.57 -9.84
CA GLU A 41 5.34 -1.87 -9.36
C GLU A 41 6.60 -2.25 -10.14
N ALA A 42 7.71 -2.50 -9.46
CA ALA A 42 8.99 -2.82 -10.07
C ALA A 42 9.75 -3.95 -9.32
N HIS A 43 9.03 -4.78 -8.57
CA HIS A 43 9.56 -5.86 -7.74
C HIS A 43 10.56 -6.75 -8.49
N GLY A 44 10.23 -7.15 -9.72
CA GLY A 44 11.09 -7.97 -10.56
C GLY A 44 12.44 -7.35 -10.91
N SER A 45 12.65 -6.07 -10.67
CA SER A 45 13.93 -5.42 -10.96
C SER A 45 15.00 -5.62 -9.88
N TRP A 46 14.59 -6.03 -8.66
CA TRP A 46 15.48 -6.14 -7.50
C TRP A 46 15.27 -7.38 -6.64
N SER A 47 14.33 -8.24 -6.97
CA SER A 47 13.99 -9.43 -6.19
C SER A 47 14.33 -10.77 -6.84
N LEU A 48 15.03 -10.77 -7.96
CA LEU A 48 15.40 -12.01 -8.66
C LEU A 48 16.41 -12.81 -7.83
N PRO A 49 16.26 -14.15 -7.76
CA PRO A 49 17.18 -14.99 -7.01
C PRO A 49 18.63 -14.87 -7.51
N GLY A 50 19.53 -14.58 -6.60
CA GLY A 50 20.97 -14.44 -6.89
C GLY A 50 21.41 -13.06 -7.31
N ASP A 51 20.50 -12.08 -7.44
CA ASP A 51 20.86 -10.72 -7.76
C ASP A 51 21.49 -10.00 -6.56
N VAL A 52 22.59 -9.35 -6.82
CA VAL A 52 23.15 -8.38 -5.89
C VAL A 52 22.44 -7.05 -6.19
N LEU A 53 21.78 -6.49 -5.18
CA LEU A 53 21.17 -5.16 -5.27
C LEU A 53 22.26 -4.14 -5.57
N THR A 54 22.21 -3.56 -6.76
CA THR A 54 23.08 -2.48 -7.19
C THR A 54 22.24 -1.34 -7.73
N GLU A 55 22.80 -0.14 -7.76
CA GLU A 55 22.18 1.02 -8.40
C GLU A 55 21.74 0.72 -9.85
N ASP A 56 22.41 -0.19 -10.54
CA ASP A 56 22.11 -0.54 -11.93
C ASP A 56 20.88 -1.44 -12.05
N THR A 57 20.60 -2.28 -11.05
CA THR A 57 19.51 -3.25 -11.11
C THR A 57 18.19 -2.73 -10.57
N ILE A 58 18.22 -1.80 -9.59
CA ILE A 58 17.00 -1.28 -8.95
C ILE A 58 16.29 -0.23 -9.81
N VAL A 59 14.95 -0.28 -9.83
CA VAL A 59 14.07 0.68 -10.51
C VAL A 59 12.90 1.02 -9.58
N PRO A 60 12.47 2.28 -9.46
CA PRO A 60 13.10 3.48 -10.01
C PRO A 60 14.31 3.96 -9.19
N GLY A 61 14.40 3.66 -7.88
CA GLY A 61 15.47 4.12 -7.00
C GLY A 61 15.71 5.63 -7.12
N SER A 62 16.96 6.01 -7.40
CA SER A 62 17.36 7.41 -7.62
C SER A 62 17.61 7.74 -9.11
N LYS A 63 17.12 6.91 -10.03
CA LYS A 63 17.31 7.08 -11.47
C LYS A 63 16.41 8.18 -12.02
N ARG A 64 17.01 9.32 -12.34
CA ARG A 64 16.28 10.53 -12.80
C ARG A 64 15.46 10.32 -14.07
N GLU A 65 15.82 9.41 -14.93
CA GLU A 65 15.09 9.09 -16.15
C GLU A 65 13.69 8.51 -15.87
N TRP A 66 13.45 7.98 -14.67
CA TRP A 66 12.13 7.46 -14.23
C TRP A 66 11.28 8.49 -13.50
N GLU A 67 11.88 9.57 -13.00
CA GLU A 67 11.20 10.55 -12.15
C GLU A 67 9.95 11.12 -12.82
N GLY A 68 10.06 11.59 -14.06
CA GLY A 68 8.94 12.16 -14.78
C GLY A 68 7.77 11.18 -14.94
N ALA A 69 8.04 9.92 -15.28
CA ALA A 69 7.01 8.90 -15.43
C ALA A 69 6.36 8.51 -14.09
N CYS A 70 7.15 8.42 -13.02
CA CYS A 70 6.63 8.08 -11.70
C CYS A 70 5.78 9.21 -11.11
N VAL A 71 6.23 10.46 -11.22
CA VAL A 71 5.47 11.63 -10.79
C VAL A 71 4.17 11.77 -11.61
N ASP A 72 4.21 11.52 -12.92
CA ASP A 72 3.01 11.57 -13.76
C ASP A 72 1.95 10.55 -13.35
N ARG A 73 2.34 9.33 -12.94
CA ARG A 73 1.42 8.30 -12.44
C ARG A 73 0.66 8.77 -11.20
N VAL A 74 1.38 9.30 -10.22
CA VAL A 74 0.78 9.86 -9.00
C VAL A 74 -0.11 11.06 -9.34
N ASN A 75 0.37 11.98 -10.18
CA ASN A 75 -0.39 13.16 -10.59
C ASN A 75 -1.69 12.78 -11.32
N SER A 76 -1.65 11.78 -12.20
CA SER A 76 -2.82 11.32 -12.94
C SER A 76 -3.86 10.70 -12.01
N MET A 77 -3.45 9.87 -11.07
CA MET A 77 -4.29 9.33 -10.01
C MET A 77 -4.96 10.45 -9.21
N MET A 78 -4.17 11.35 -8.65
CA MET A 78 -4.68 12.45 -7.81
C MET A 78 -5.66 13.35 -8.57
N ARG A 79 -5.36 13.73 -9.83
CA ARG A 79 -6.24 14.58 -10.64
C ARG A 79 -7.59 13.95 -10.90
N ARG A 80 -7.65 12.63 -11.03
CA ARG A 80 -8.88 11.88 -11.21
C ARG A 80 -9.67 11.78 -9.91
N ASP A 81 -8.99 11.40 -8.82
CA ASP A 81 -9.64 10.89 -7.61
C ASP A 81 -9.65 11.87 -6.42
N TYR A 82 -9.09 13.08 -6.60
CA TYR A 82 -8.94 14.11 -5.56
C TYR A 82 -10.25 14.44 -4.82
N ASN A 83 -11.38 14.47 -5.54
CA ASN A 83 -12.68 14.88 -5.01
C ASN A 83 -13.46 13.74 -4.34
N HIS A 84 -12.89 12.52 -4.26
CA HIS A 84 -13.54 11.43 -3.57
C HIS A 84 -13.24 11.49 -2.05
N PRO A 85 -14.25 11.73 -1.21
CA PRO A 85 -14.07 11.79 0.24
C PRO A 85 -13.71 10.43 0.86
N SER A 86 -13.95 9.33 0.16
CA SER A 86 -13.50 7.99 0.56
C SER A 86 -11.99 7.82 0.52
N VAL A 87 -11.28 8.55 -0.35
CA VAL A 87 -9.82 8.51 -0.43
C VAL A 87 -9.23 9.25 0.77
N LEU A 88 -8.64 8.52 1.70
CA LEU A 88 -8.02 9.07 2.91
C LEU A 88 -6.50 9.15 2.81
N ILE A 89 -5.87 8.29 2.04
CA ILE A 89 -4.42 8.12 1.96
C ILE A 89 -4.02 7.98 0.49
N TRP A 90 -2.97 8.68 0.10
CA TRP A 90 -2.32 8.50 -1.20
C TRP A 90 -1.15 7.52 -1.08
N SER A 91 -1.10 6.49 -1.91
CA SER A 91 0.01 5.54 -1.97
C SER A 91 0.86 5.75 -3.21
N LEU A 92 2.18 5.80 -3.01
CA LEU A 92 3.12 6.06 -4.09
C LEU A 92 3.35 4.85 -5.00
N GLY A 93 2.87 3.69 -4.62
CA GLY A 93 3.03 2.44 -5.38
C GLY A 93 3.31 1.26 -4.47
N ASN A 94 3.78 0.18 -5.06
CA ASN A 94 4.08 -1.08 -4.41
C ASN A 94 5.44 -1.63 -4.83
N GLU A 95 6.13 -2.29 -3.92
CA GLU A 95 7.32 -3.14 -4.12
C GLU A 95 8.30 -2.62 -5.21
N SER A 96 8.60 -1.34 -5.16
CA SER A 96 9.60 -0.68 -6.00
C SER A 96 10.69 -0.09 -5.12
N TYR A 97 11.94 -0.28 -5.47
CA TYR A 97 13.03 0.12 -4.58
C TYR A 97 13.07 1.64 -4.39
N VAL A 98 13.01 2.06 -3.13
CA VAL A 98 12.94 3.47 -2.75
C VAL A 98 14.23 4.23 -3.07
N GLY A 99 14.08 5.50 -3.45
CA GLY A 99 15.17 6.41 -3.78
C GLY A 99 14.67 7.84 -3.98
N ASP A 100 15.49 8.69 -4.58
CA ASP A 100 15.16 10.11 -4.78
C ASP A 100 13.91 10.32 -5.64
N VAL A 101 13.58 9.37 -6.51
CA VAL A 101 12.34 9.41 -7.30
C VAL A 101 11.12 9.44 -6.37
N PHE A 102 11.13 8.67 -5.28
CA PHE A 102 10.04 8.68 -4.30
C PHE A 102 9.97 9.98 -3.50
N ARG A 103 11.11 10.66 -3.23
CA ARG A 103 11.09 12.02 -2.66
C ARG A 103 10.40 13.01 -3.58
N ALA A 104 10.68 12.92 -4.89
CA ALA A 104 9.99 13.76 -5.88
C ALA A 104 8.48 13.48 -5.92
N MET A 105 8.07 12.21 -5.90
CA MET A 105 6.66 11.81 -5.84
C MET A 105 5.98 12.31 -4.56
N TYR A 106 6.60 12.06 -3.39
CA TYR A 106 6.10 12.49 -2.09
C TYR A 106 5.90 14.02 -2.04
N LYS A 107 6.93 14.76 -2.46
CA LYS A 107 6.85 16.21 -2.55
C LYS A 107 5.69 16.67 -3.46
N HIS A 108 5.55 16.04 -4.62
CA HIS A 108 4.49 16.37 -5.58
C HIS A 108 3.09 16.16 -4.97
N VAL A 109 2.89 15.06 -4.23
CA VAL A 109 1.62 14.80 -3.54
C VAL A 109 1.32 15.91 -2.54
N HIS A 110 2.26 16.25 -1.67
CA HIS A 110 2.05 17.28 -0.65
C HIS A 110 1.97 18.71 -1.20
N ASP A 111 2.56 18.99 -2.36
CA ASP A 111 2.37 20.28 -3.07
C ASP A 111 0.92 20.45 -3.56
N ILE A 112 0.22 19.34 -3.87
CA ILE A 112 -1.18 19.35 -4.33
C ILE A 112 -2.16 19.17 -3.17
N ASP A 113 -1.88 18.20 -2.30
CA ASP A 113 -2.75 17.83 -1.17
C ASP A 113 -1.94 17.72 0.12
N PRO A 114 -1.78 18.83 0.86
CA PRO A 114 -1.04 18.81 2.11
C PRO A 114 -1.80 18.17 3.28
N ASN A 115 -3.05 17.76 3.09
CA ASN A 115 -3.92 17.30 4.17
C ASN A 115 -4.00 15.79 4.29
N ARG A 116 -3.97 15.06 3.16
CA ARG A 116 -4.02 13.61 3.17
C ARG A 116 -2.62 13.03 3.34
N PRO A 117 -2.45 12.04 4.23
CA PRO A 117 -1.16 11.40 4.42
C PRO A 117 -0.74 10.59 3.20
N VAL A 118 0.56 10.43 3.05
CA VAL A 118 1.20 9.62 2.03
C VAL A 118 1.69 8.31 2.62
N HIS A 119 1.46 7.24 1.90
CA HIS A 119 1.87 5.88 2.22
C HIS A 119 2.91 5.37 1.22
N TYR A 120 3.96 4.73 1.73
CA TYR A 120 4.87 3.91 0.96
C TYR A 120 5.61 2.89 1.84
N GLU A 121 5.49 1.60 1.54
CA GLU A 121 6.06 0.50 2.35
C GLU A 121 7.54 0.22 2.05
N GLY A 122 8.01 0.56 0.85
CA GLY A 122 9.37 0.25 0.38
C GLY A 122 10.48 0.91 1.19
N VAL A 123 10.17 1.85 2.08
CA VAL A 123 11.11 2.42 3.05
C VAL A 123 11.68 1.38 4.03
N THR A 124 11.03 0.24 4.15
CA THR A 124 11.54 -0.89 4.96
C THR A 124 12.86 -1.44 4.44
N HIS A 125 13.13 -1.29 3.15
CA HIS A 125 14.36 -1.75 2.49
C HIS A 125 15.50 -0.72 2.56
N ASN A 126 15.18 0.58 2.74
CA ASN A 126 16.17 1.63 2.88
C ASN A 126 15.62 2.78 3.73
N ARG A 127 15.97 2.79 4.99
CA ARG A 127 15.49 3.76 5.98
C ARG A 127 16.06 5.18 5.82
N ASP A 128 17.04 5.39 4.94
CA ASP A 128 17.50 6.74 4.59
C ASP A 128 16.40 7.55 3.86
N TYR A 129 15.38 6.87 3.39
CA TYR A 129 14.20 7.44 2.73
C TYR A 129 12.92 7.36 3.58
N ASP A 130 13.05 7.25 4.89
CA ASP A 130 11.88 7.19 5.79
C ASP A 130 11.02 8.47 5.73
N ASP A 131 11.55 9.53 5.15
CA ASP A 131 10.88 10.80 4.92
C ASP A 131 9.85 10.80 3.77
N VAL A 132 9.74 9.72 2.98
CA VAL A 132 8.79 9.64 1.84
C VAL A 132 7.45 9.00 2.21
N THR A 133 7.18 8.78 3.48
CA THR A 133 5.90 8.25 3.97
C THR A 133 5.53 8.88 5.31
N ASP A 134 4.27 9.16 5.52
CA ASP A 134 3.75 9.70 6.79
C ASP A 134 3.34 8.59 7.77
N ILE A 135 3.31 7.35 7.29
CA ILE A 135 2.82 6.19 8.01
C ILE A 135 3.93 5.12 8.05
N GLU A 136 4.18 4.54 9.21
CA GLU A 136 4.97 3.31 9.28
C GLU A 136 4.12 2.17 8.75
N THR A 137 4.62 1.53 7.72
CA THR A 137 3.87 0.47 7.04
C THR A 137 4.78 -0.71 6.72
N ARG A 138 4.26 -1.91 6.87
CA ARG A 138 4.99 -3.15 6.59
C ARG A 138 4.07 -4.19 5.99
N MET A 139 4.67 -5.10 5.24
CA MET A 139 4.01 -6.30 4.74
C MET A 139 4.30 -7.47 5.67
N TYR A 140 3.28 -8.23 6.01
CA TYR A 140 3.36 -9.52 6.68
C TYR A 140 4.15 -9.56 8.01
N SER A 141 4.31 -8.41 8.68
CA SER A 141 4.92 -8.40 10.01
C SER A 141 4.05 -9.13 11.02
N HIS A 142 4.68 -9.88 11.91
CA HIS A 142 4.02 -10.54 13.02
C HIS A 142 3.50 -9.54 14.06
N ALA A 143 2.43 -9.91 14.76
CA ALA A 143 1.78 -9.02 15.72
C ALA A 143 2.71 -8.56 16.86
N ASP A 144 3.63 -9.40 17.31
CA ASP A 144 4.62 -9.08 18.33
C ASP A 144 5.68 -8.06 17.85
N GLU A 145 6.07 -8.11 16.57
CA GLU A 145 6.96 -7.11 15.96
C GLU A 145 6.28 -5.75 15.86
N ILE A 146 5.00 -5.75 15.48
CA ILE A 146 4.18 -4.54 15.42
C ILE A 146 4.01 -3.96 16.83
N GLU A 147 3.71 -4.81 17.81
CA GLU A 147 3.57 -4.38 19.19
C GLU A 147 4.86 -3.77 19.75
N LYS A 148 6.00 -4.34 19.40
CA LYS A 148 7.31 -3.80 19.78
C LYS A 148 7.50 -2.37 19.24
N TYR A 149 7.15 -2.14 17.96
CA TYR A 149 7.17 -0.79 17.39
C TYR A 149 6.24 0.15 18.13
N LEU A 150 5.00 -0.27 18.41
CA LEU A 150 3.99 0.56 19.06
C LEU A 150 4.33 0.91 20.52
N LYS A 151 5.07 0.04 21.23
CA LYS A 151 5.51 0.27 22.61
C LYS A 151 6.64 1.28 22.73
N ASP A 152 7.37 1.55 21.65
CA ASP A 152 8.51 2.48 21.63
C ASP A 152 8.09 3.95 21.39
N ASP A 153 6.84 4.28 21.63
CA ASP A 153 6.23 5.60 21.40
C ASP A 153 6.59 6.20 20.03
N PRO A 154 6.30 5.50 18.94
CA PRO A 154 6.73 5.90 17.62
C PRO A 154 6.11 7.22 17.17
N LYS A 155 6.80 7.97 16.31
CA LYS A 155 6.27 9.22 15.75
C LYS A 155 5.15 8.98 14.76
N LYS A 156 5.28 7.96 13.89
CA LYS A 156 4.32 7.64 12.84
C LYS A 156 3.27 6.64 13.33
N PRO A 157 2.00 6.76 12.89
CA PRO A 157 1.03 5.70 13.07
C PRO A 157 1.46 4.46 12.27
N TYR A 158 1.00 3.29 12.69
CA TYR A 158 1.31 2.03 12.06
C TYR A 158 0.12 1.48 11.27
N LEU A 159 0.40 0.94 10.09
CA LEU A 159 -0.55 0.27 9.23
C LEU A 159 0.11 -0.97 8.59
N SER A 160 -0.53 -2.13 8.63
CA SER A 160 -0.11 -3.27 7.78
C SER A 160 -0.73 -3.10 6.39
N CYS A 161 0.09 -2.72 5.40
CA CYS A 161 -0.43 -2.53 4.04
C CYS A 161 -0.82 -3.85 3.37
N GLU A 162 -0.19 -4.95 3.81
CA GLU A 162 -0.58 -6.32 3.48
C GLU A 162 -0.34 -7.22 4.69
N TYR A 163 -1.34 -8.04 5.03
CA TYR A 163 -1.21 -9.06 6.05
C TYR A 163 -2.20 -10.21 5.79
N MET A 164 -2.13 -11.30 6.53
CA MET A 164 -3.08 -12.41 6.45
C MET A 164 -3.23 -12.98 5.04
N HIS A 165 -2.12 -13.21 4.35
CA HIS A 165 -2.12 -13.73 2.97
C HIS A 165 -3.14 -14.86 2.77
N ALA A 166 -4.25 -14.57 2.07
CA ALA A 166 -5.44 -15.41 2.04
C ALA A 166 -5.40 -16.52 0.98
N MET A 167 -4.22 -17.03 0.66
CA MET A 167 -4.06 -18.16 -0.26
C MET A 167 -3.98 -19.48 0.50
N GLY A 168 -4.70 -20.48 0.01
CA GLY A 168 -4.74 -21.81 0.64
C GLY A 168 -5.37 -21.73 2.03
N ASN A 169 -4.70 -22.32 3.02
CA ASN A 169 -5.15 -22.36 4.40
C ASN A 169 -4.27 -21.47 5.31
N SER A 170 -4.11 -20.21 4.95
CA SER A 170 -3.13 -19.32 5.56
C SER A 170 -3.72 -18.20 6.42
N VAL A 171 -5.02 -17.94 6.38
CA VAL A 171 -5.68 -16.94 7.23
C VAL A 171 -5.91 -17.52 8.63
N GLY A 172 -5.31 -16.88 9.64
CA GLY A 172 -5.47 -17.29 11.04
C GLY A 172 -4.93 -16.24 12.01
N ASN A 173 -5.14 -16.45 13.32
CA ASN A 173 -4.63 -15.59 14.40
C ASN A 173 -4.99 -14.09 14.23
N MET A 174 -6.14 -13.79 13.62
CA MET A 174 -6.61 -12.41 13.42
C MET A 174 -6.77 -11.66 14.74
N ASP A 175 -7.09 -12.37 15.81
CA ASP A 175 -7.24 -11.85 17.17
C ASP A 175 -5.96 -11.25 17.73
N GLU A 176 -4.78 -11.75 17.35
CA GLU A 176 -3.50 -11.17 17.75
C GLU A 176 -3.31 -9.75 17.18
N TYR A 177 -3.76 -9.52 15.95
CA TYR A 177 -3.69 -8.21 15.30
C TYR A 177 -4.77 -7.26 15.82
N THR A 178 -6.00 -7.74 15.99
CA THR A 178 -7.09 -6.91 16.56
C THR A 178 -6.80 -6.52 18.01
N ALA A 179 -6.07 -7.34 18.76
CA ALA A 179 -5.61 -6.98 20.10
C ALA A 179 -4.67 -5.75 20.11
N LEU A 180 -4.07 -5.38 18.98
CA LEU A 180 -3.22 -4.19 18.88
C LEU A 180 -4.03 -2.87 18.82
N GLU A 181 -5.34 -2.92 18.64
CA GLU A 181 -6.22 -1.74 18.65
C GLU A 181 -6.17 -0.97 19.98
N ARG A 182 -5.66 -1.58 21.05
CA ARG A 182 -5.37 -0.90 22.33
C ARG A 182 -4.30 0.20 22.22
N TYR A 183 -3.50 0.20 21.15
CA TYR A 183 -2.49 1.20 20.89
C TYR A 183 -3.05 2.29 19.96
N PRO A 184 -3.14 3.57 20.38
CA PRO A 184 -3.75 4.63 19.58
C PRO A 184 -3.10 4.87 18.22
N LYS A 185 -1.84 4.45 18.06
CA LYS A 185 -1.09 4.57 16.80
C LYS A 185 -1.24 3.37 15.87
N TYR A 186 -1.92 2.30 16.27
CA TYR A 186 -2.26 1.19 15.39
C TYR A 186 -3.51 1.52 14.58
N GLN A 187 -3.42 1.47 13.26
CA GLN A 187 -4.49 1.84 12.34
C GLN A 187 -5.13 0.64 11.64
N GLY A 188 -4.67 -0.57 11.96
CA GLY A 188 -5.19 -1.80 11.35
C GLY A 188 -4.34 -2.33 10.22
N GLY A 189 -4.98 -3.09 9.33
CA GLY A 189 -4.28 -3.71 8.20
C GLY A 189 -5.22 -4.11 7.07
N PHE A 190 -4.62 -4.38 5.92
CA PHE A 190 -5.30 -4.80 4.69
C PHE A 190 -4.96 -6.25 4.40
N ILE A 191 -5.97 -7.11 4.34
CA ILE A 191 -5.80 -8.52 4.04
C ILE A 191 -5.40 -8.67 2.58
N TRP A 192 -4.31 -9.37 2.32
CA TRP A 192 -3.95 -9.82 0.99
C TRP A 192 -4.55 -11.20 0.70
N ASP A 193 -5.51 -11.35 -0.21
CA ASP A 193 -6.14 -10.24 -0.89
C ASP A 193 -7.65 -10.45 -0.94
N PHE A 194 -8.35 -9.40 -1.33
CA PHE A 194 -9.78 -9.47 -1.51
C PHE A 194 -10.14 -9.83 -2.94
N ILE A 195 -10.81 -10.91 -3.07
CA ILE A 195 -11.30 -11.70 -4.19
C ILE A 195 -10.25 -12.70 -4.68
N ASP A 196 -10.60 -13.96 -4.50
CA ASP A 196 -9.91 -15.10 -5.08
C ASP A 196 -9.72 -14.91 -6.59
N GLN A 197 -8.48 -14.96 -7.03
CA GLN A 197 -8.09 -14.80 -8.44
C GLN A 197 -8.13 -16.15 -9.19
N ALA A 198 -8.76 -17.18 -8.63
CA ALA A 198 -8.90 -18.48 -9.26
C ALA A 198 -9.71 -18.37 -10.56
N ILE A 199 -9.16 -18.91 -11.62
CA ILE A 199 -9.78 -18.99 -12.93
C ILE A 199 -10.10 -20.45 -13.25
N TYR A 200 -11.35 -20.75 -13.59
CA TYR A 200 -11.70 -22.06 -14.10
C TYR A 200 -11.04 -22.28 -15.46
N ALA A 201 -10.27 -23.35 -15.57
CA ALA A 201 -9.67 -23.79 -16.83
C ALA A 201 -10.08 -25.22 -17.13
N THR A 202 -10.49 -25.48 -18.38
CA THR A 202 -10.71 -26.85 -18.85
C THR A 202 -9.36 -27.45 -19.20
N GLN A 203 -9.04 -28.57 -18.60
CA GLN A 203 -7.83 -29.31 -18.95
C GLN A 203 -7.95 -29.90 -20.36
N PRO A 204 -6.82 -30.16 -21.09
CA PRO A 204 -6.85 -30.69 -22.43
C PRO A 204 -7.53 -32.07 -22.55
N ASP A 205 -7.69 -32.77 -21.46
CA ASP A 205 -8.35 -34.08 -21.35
C ASP A 205 -9.84 -34.02 -20.90
N GLY A 206 -10.38 -32.81 -20.74
CA GLY A 206 -11.78 -32.53 -20.38
C GLY A 206 -11.98 -32.19 -18.92
#